data_5b3729423833d88d275ab0f86b290807
#
_entry.id   5b3729423833d88d275ab0f86b290807
#
_cell.length_a   1.000
_cell.length_b   1.000
_cell.length_c   1.000
_cell.angle_alpha   90.00
_cell.angle_beta   90.00
_cell.angle_gamma   90.00
#
_symmetry.space_group_name_H-M   'P 1'
#
loop_
_entity.id
_entity.type
_entity.pdbx_description
1 polymer ?
#
loop_
_entity_poly.entity_id
_entity_poly.type
_entity_poly.pdbx_seq_one_letter_code
_entity_poly.pdbx_strand_id
1 'polypeptide(L)'
;VQSDRKKLFPFSKASKQPDLEKDGSIQNILKTGQEVLVQIVKEPISTKGPRLTGEISFAGRYLVLMPFGDKVSVSSKIKSGEERTRLKQLIHSIKPKNCGVIVRTVAEGKRVAELDAELKVLVKRWEDAIAKVQKTQKRPQLVFEETGRAVALLRDLFNPSYENIFVNDEDVMKEVKHYVSLIAPDKANIVKLYTGKVPIFDNFNITKQIKSGFGRVVNYKHGAYLIIEHTEALHVVDVNSGNRTREKGQEANALDVNLGAADELARQLRLRDIGGIIVVDFIDMNLAEDRQMLYERMCKNMQKDRAKHNILPL
;
A
#
# COMPACT_ATOMS: atom_id res chain seq x y z
N VAL A 1 -14.06 31.05 22.71
CA VAL A 1 -13.54 29.70 22.90
C VAL A 1 -14.65 28.66 23.04
N GLN A 2 -15.83 28.97 23.60
CA GLN A 2 -16.99 28.05 23.69
C GLN A 2 -17.79 27.93 22.37
N SER A 3 -17.75 28.92 21.47
CA SER A 3 -18.51 28.90 20.21
C SER A 3 -17.95 27.96 19.16
N ASP A 4 -16.64 27.72 19.15
CA ASP A 4 -15.98 26.86 18.13
C ASP A 4 -16.09 25.36 18.42
N ARG A 5 -16.32 24.97 19.70
CA ARG A 5 -16.54 23.58 20.09
C ARG A 5 -17.83 22.96 19.52
N LYS A 6 -18.86 23.78 19.28
CA LYS A 6 -20.11 23.31 18.66
C LYS A 6 -20.00 23.02 17.16
N LYS A 7 -18.92 23.44 16.50
CA LYS A 7 -18.71 23.25 15.06
C LYS A 7 -18.03 21.92 14.68
N LEU A 8 -17.52 21.18 15.67
CA LEU A 8 -16.90 19.86 15.49
C LEU A 8 -17.91 18.69 15.57
N PHE A 9 -19.19 18.93 15.26
CA PHE A 9 -20.18 17.85 15.28
C PHE A 9 -20.05 16.92 14.08
N PRO A 10 -20.23 15.60 14.30
CA PRO A 10 -20.21 14.63 13.22
C PRO A 10 -21.25 15.02 12.17
N PHE A 11 -20.80 15.28 10.95
CA PHE A 11 -21.60 15.54 9.76
C PHE A 11 -22.62 16.69 9.81
N SER A 12 -22.71 17.51 10.88
CA SER A 12 -23.54 18.69 10.90
C SER A 12 -22.87 19.81 10.10
N LYS A 13 -23.58 20.33 9.07
CA LYS A 13 -23.30 21.55 8.29
C LYS A 13 -21.88 22.14 8.49
N ALA A 14 -20.84 21.38 8.23
CA ALA A 14 -19.54 21.97 7.98
C ALA A 14 -19.71 22.81 6.71
N SER A 15 -19.75 24.13 6.85
CA SER A 15 -19.62 25.03 5.72
C SER A 15 -18.38 24.55 4.94
N LYS A 16 -18.52 24.38 3.62
CA LYS A 16 -17.36 24.14 2.74
C LYS A 16 -16.28 25.10 3.18
N GLN A 17 -15.24 24.57 3.79
CA GLN A 17 -14.05 25.40 4.03
C GLN A 17 -13.51 25.75 2.65
N PRO A 18 -13.21 27.01 2.36
CA PRO A 18 -12.63 27.37 1.08
C PRO A 18 -11.34 26.60 0.89
N ASP A 19 -11.10 26.11 -0.31
CA ASP A 19 -9.83 25.52 -0.68
C ASP A 19 -8.74 26.58 -0.43
N LEU A 20 -7.75 26.24 0.39
CA LEU A 20 -6.64 27.14 0.68
C LEU A 20 -5.75 27.26 -0.55
N GLU A 21 -5.41 28.47 -0.94
CA GLU A 21 -4.43 28.71 -1.99
C GLU A 21 -3.09 28.09 -1.58
N LYS A 22 -2.47 27.35 -2.50
CA LYS A 22 -1.22 26.64 -2.23
C LYS A 22 -0.07 27.56 -1.83
N ASP A 23 -0.13 28.82 -2.25
CA ASP A 23 0.89 29.84 -2.05
C ASP A 23 0.50 30.84 -0.94
N GLY A 24 -0.57 30.55 -0.19
CA GLY A 24 -1.04 31.40 0.91
C GLY A 24 -0.11 31.34 2.14
N SER A 25 0.02 32.48 2.84
CA SER A 25 0.73 32.53 4.12
C SER A 25 -0.05 31.79 5.22
N ILE A 26 0.63 30.91 5.96
CA ILE A 26 0.04 30.17 7.10
C ILE A 26 -0.52 31.12 8.17
N GLN A 27 0.06 32.32 8.32
CA GLN A 27 -0.38 33.33 9.28
C GLN A 27 -1.78 33.90 8.96
N ASN A 28 -2.20 33.83 7.70
CA ASN A 28 -3.56 34.24 7.30
C ASN A 28 -4.62 33.20 7.63
N ILE A 29 -4.20 31.95 7.87
CA ILE A 29 -5.06 30.79 8.04
C ILE A 29 -5.14 30.35 9.50
N LEU A 30 -4.01 30.32 10.18
CA LEU A 30 -3.88 29.86 11.57
C LEU A 30 -3.46 31.02 12.49
N LYS A 31 -4.07 31.06 13.66
CA LYS A 31 -3.74 32.05 14.71
C LYS A 31 -3.01 31.37 15.84
N THR A 32 -2.12 32.09 16.48
CA THR A 32 -1.42 31.62 17.70
C THR A 32 -2.42 31.19 18.76
N GLY A 33 -2.24 30.03 19.36
CA GLY A 33 -3.15 29.43 20.35
C GLY A 33 -4.39 28.75 19.76
N GLN A 34 -4.53 28.70 18.43
CA GLN A 34 -5.63 27.98 17.78
C GLN A 34 -5.40 26.47 17.87
N GLU A 35 -6.44 25.73 18.32
CA GLU A 35 -6.45 24.28 18.30
C GLU A 35 -6.88 23.77 16.91
N VAL A 36 -6.08 22.88 16.32
CA VAL A 36 -6.37 22.26 15.02
C VAL A 36 -6.28 20.74 15.12
N LEU A 37 -7.16 20.05 14.42
CA LEU A 37 -7.07 18.60 14.26
C LEU A 37 -6.19 18.30 13.07
N VAL A 38 -5.13 17.49 13.29
CA VAL A 38 -4.18 17.12 12.25
C VAL A 38 -3.95 15.61 12.25
N GLN A 39 -3.65 15.07 11.09
CA GLN A 39 -3.23 13.68 10.91
C GLN A 39 -1.75 13.64 10.55
N ILE A 40 -1.01 12.75 11.21
CA ILE A 40 0.38 12.46 10.86
C ILE A 40 0.39 11.57 9.61
N VAL A 41 0.92 12.09 8.50
CA VAL A 41 1.04 11.36 7.22
C VAL A 41 2.37 10.63 7.14
N LYS A 42 3.42 11.23 7.70
CA LYS A 42 4.75 10.62 7.80
C LYS A 42 5.35 10.92 9.15
N GLU A 43 5.98 9.91 9.72
CA GLU A 43 6.78 10.04 10.94
C GLU A 43 8.02 10.93 10.69
N PRO A 44 8.62 11.50 11.73
CA PRO A 44 9.86 12.24 11.59
C PRO A 44 10.98 11.32 11.11
N ILE A 45 11.83 11.82 10.20
CA ILE A 45 12.97 11.09 9.66
C ILE A 45 14.23 11.95 9.89
N SER A 46 15.18 11.45 10.69
CA SER A 46 16.40 12.18 11.04
C SER A 46 16.07 13.58 11.58
N THR A 47 16.59 14.65 10.98
CA THR A 47 16.37 16.05 11.39
C THR A 47 15.05 16.65 10.91
N LYS A 48 14.31 15.95 10.03
CA LYS A 48 13.02 16.42 9.50
C LYS A 48 11.88 16.00 10.43
N GLY A 49 11.08 16.99 10.84
CA GLY A 49 9.87 16.76 11.63
C GLY A 49 8.79 15.94 10.88
N PRO A 50 7.73 15.54 11.59
CA PRO A 50 6.63 14.79 10.99
C PRO A 50 5.90 15.62 9.93
N ARG A 51 5.38 14.94 8.89
CA ARG A 51 4.48 15.57 7.92
C ARG A 51 3.03 15.47 8.40
N LEU A 52 2.40 16.61 8.53
CA LEU A 52 1.02 16.74 8.99
C LEU A 52 0.09 17.14 7.85
N THR A 53 -1.18 16.77 7.95
CA THR A 53 -2.27 17.24 7.08
C THR A 53 -3.50 17.58 7.90
N GLY A 54 -4.28 18.55 7.44
CA GLY A 54 -5.62 18.84 7.95
C GLY A 54 -6.71 17.97 7.32
N GLU A 55 -6.40 17.25 6.24
CA GLU A 55 -7.32 16.32 5.60
C GLU A 55 -7.33 15.00 6.38
N ILE A 56 -8.31 14.85 7.27
CA ILE A 56 -8.46 13.65 8.09
C ILE A 56 -9.07 12.53 7.26
N SER A 57 -8.49 11.34 7.36
CA SER A 57 -8.97 10.15 6.66
C SER A 57 -8.91 8.91 7.55
N PHE A 58 -9.89 8.02 7.40
CA PHE A 58 -9.94 6.73 8.07
C PHE A 58 -9.89 5.63 7.03
N ALA A 59 -8.80 4.87 7.00
CA ALA A 59 -8.60 3.83 6.02
C ALA A 59 -9.27 2.52 6.46
N GLY A 60 -10.20 2.03 5.62
CA GLY A 60 -10.74 0.68 5.67
C GLY A 60 -10.09 -0.23 4.63
N ARG A 61 -10.62 -1.44 4.49
CA ARG A 61 -10.19 -2.40 3.48
C ARG A 61 -10.68 -2.01 2.08
N TYR A 62 -11.97 -1.69 1.97
CA TYR A 62 -12.65 -1.34 0.72
C TYR A 62 -12.76 0.16 0.52
N LEU A 63 -12.89 0.90 1.60
CA LEU A 63 -13.22 2.32 1.60
C LEU A 63 -12.23 3.14 2.41
N VAL A 64 -12.08 4.43 2.07
CA VAL A 64 -11.45 5.43 2.92
C VAL A 64 -12.49 6.51 3.17
N LEU A 65 -12.82 6.75 4.45
CA LEU A 65 -13.73 7.80 4.87
C LEU A 65 -12.95 9.12 5.04
N MET A 66 -13.47 10.20 4.47
CA MET A 66 -12.96 11.56 4.62
C MET A 66 -14.03 12.44 5.27
N PRO A 67 -13.98 12.63 6.60
CA PRO A 67 -15.07 13.29 7.33
C PRO A 67 -15.39 14.73 6.91
N PHE A 68 -14.42 15.44 6.32
CA PHE A 68 -14.58 16.82 5.85
C PHE A 68 -14.70 16.94 4.32
N GLY A 69 -14.76 15.81 3.64
CA GLY A 69 -14.97 15.77 2.19
C GLY A 69 -16.45 15.73 1.82
N ASP A 70 -16.74 15.79 0.53
CA ASP A 70 -18.08 15.57 -0.02
C ASP A 70 -18.04 14.65 -1.26
N LYS A 71 -16.88 14.51 -1.85
CA LYS A 71 -16.70 13.76 -3.12
C LYS A 71 -16.62 12.25 -2.89
N VAL A 72 -17.22 11.50 -3.81
CA VAL A 72 -16.99 10.06 -3.96
C VAL A 72 -16.02 9.84 -5.11
N SER A 73 -14.87 9.27 -4.79
CA SER A 73 -13.84 8.91 -5.75
C SER A 73 -13.67 7.39 -5.82
N VAL A 74 -13.43 6.84 -6.99
CA VAL A 74 -13.16 5.42 -7.20
C VAL A 74 -11.75 5.27 -7.75
N SER A 75 -11.02 4.28 -7.23
CA SER A 75 -9.63 4.01 -7.66
C SER A 75 -9.52 3.91 -9.18
N SER A 76 -8.57 4.62 -9.76
CA SER A 76 -8.26 4.57 -11.20
C SER A 76 -7.73 3.19 -11.65
N LYS A 77 -7.31 2.35 -10.72
CA LYS A 77 -6.87 0.97 -11.00
C LYS A 77 -8.02 0.02 -11.33
N ILE A 78 -9.27 0.36 -11.01
CA ILE A 78 -10.46 -0.35 -11.49
C ILE A 78 -10.68 0.06 -12.94
N LYS A 79 -10.38 -0.85 -13.88
CA LYS A 79 -10.38 -0.55 -15.33
C LYS A 79 -11.78 -0.47 -15.92
N SER A 80 -12.74 -1.27 -15.41
CA SER A 80 -14.13 -1.28 -15.90
C SER A 80 -14.84 0.02 -15.56
N GLY A 81 -15.27 0.76 -16.59
CA GLY A 81 -16.07 1.97 -16.46
C GLY A 81 -17.43 1.72 -15.81
N GLU A 82 -18.08 0.62 -16.16
CA GLU A 82 -19.36 0.19 -15.60
C GLU A 82 -19.25 -0.07 -14.10
N GLU A 83 -18.20 -0.81 -13.68
CA GLU A 83 -17.95 -1.12 -12.28
C GLU A 83 -17.64 0.15 -11.47
N ARG A 84 -16.85 1.06 -12.02
CA ARG A 84 -16.60 2.36 -11.38
C ARG A 84 -17.88 3.17 -11.17
N THR A 85 -18.77 3.17 -12.15
CA THR A 85 -20.07 3.86 -12.08
C THR A 85 -20.96 3.18 -11.05
N ARG A 86 -21.06 1.85 -11.06
CA ARG A 86 -21.81 1.05 -10.08
C ARG A 86 -21.35 1.34 -8.65
N LEU A 87 -20.06 1.24 -8.39
CA LEU A 87 -19.48 1.51 -7.05
C LEU A 87 -19.73 2.94 -6.61
N LYS A 88 -19.59 3.91 -7.52
CA LYS A 88 -19.86 5.32 -7.21
C LYS A 88 -21.32 5.55 -6.81
N GLN A 89 -22.28 4.97 -7.53
CA GLN A 89 -23.71 5.05 -7.23
C GLN A 89 -24.04 4.39 -5.88
N LEU A 90 -23.50 3.18 -5.64
CA LEU A 90 -23.70 2.47 -4.38
C LEU A 90 -23.22 3.30 -3.19
N ILE A 91 -22.01 3.86 -3.27
CA ILE A 91 -21.49 4.68 -2.17
C ILE A 91 -22.29 5.97 -1.99
N HIS A 92 -22.74 6.60 -3.08
CA HIS A 92 -23.62 7.77 -2.96
C HIS A 92 -24.92 7.46 -2.21
N SER A 93 -25.48 6.24 -2.34
CA SER A 93 -26.72 5.84 -1.69
C SER A 93 -26.57 5.54 -0.18
N ILE A 94 -25.37 5.15 0.27
CA ILE A 94 -25.14 4.73 1.66
C ILE A 94 -24.30 5.71 2.49
N LYS A 95 -23.53 6.61 1.84
CA LYS A 95 -22.66 7.53 2.57
C LYS A 95 -23.44 8.55 3.38
N PRO A 96 -22.97 8.94 4.57
CA PRO A 96 -23.50 10.07 5.29
C PRO A 96 -23.35 11.38 4.50
N LYS A 97 -24.23 12.35 4.77
CA LYS A 97 -24.08 13.71 4.22
C LYS A 97 -22.81 14.36 4.74
N ASN A 98 -22.17 15.21 3.94
CA ASN A 98 -20.98 15.97 4.28
C ASN A 98 -19.74 15.10 4.62
N CYS A 99 -19.64 13.90 4.07
CA CYS A 99 -18.39 13.15 4.08
C CYS A 99 -18.01 12.70 2.67
N GLY A 100 -16.72 12.63 2.40
CA GLY A 100 -16.16 12.04 1.21
C GLY A 100 -15.82 10.57 1.43
N VAL A 101 -15.82 9.80 0.35
CA VAL A 101 -15.42 8.39 0.38
C VAL A 101 -14.56 8.08 -0.84
N ILE A 102 -13.42 7.44 -0.60
CA ILE A 102 -12.59 6.89 -1.69
C ILE A 102 -12.81 5.37 -1.70
N VAL A 103 -13.20 4.85 -2.85
CA VAL A 103 -13.37 3.41 -3.08
C VAL A 103 -12.02 2.83 -3.54
N ARG A 104 -11.52 1.84 -2.80
CA ARG A 104 -10.24 1.17 -3.09
C ARG A 104 -10.44 0.08 -4.14
N THR A 105 -9.37 -0.35 -4.79
CA THR A 105 -9.38 -1.39 -5.82
C THR A 105 -9.98 -2.72 -5.31
N VAL A 106 -9.73 -3.05 -4.06
CA VAL A 106 -10.22 -4.30 -3.41
C VAL A 106 -11.75 -4.35 -3.27
N ALA A 107 -12.43 -3.21 -3.48
CA ALA A 107 -13.90 -3.13 -3.49
C ALA A 107 -14.55 -3.61 -4.80
N GLU A 108 -13.74 -3.88 -5.84
CA GLU A 108 -14.23 -4.40 -7.12
C GLU A 108 -15.03 -5.69 -6.91
N GLY A 109 -16.23 -5.77 -7.49
CA GLY A 109 -17.16 -6.90 -7.37
C GLY A 109 -17.85 -7.04 -6.00
N LYS A 110 -17.59 -6.16 -5.04
CA LYS A 110 -18.20 -6.24 -3.71
C LYS A 110 -19.67 -5.85 -3.70
N ARG A 111 -20.43 -6.48 -2.79
CA ARG A 111 -21.84 -6.21 -2.59
C ARG A 111 -22.04 -4.96 -1.72
N VAL A 112 -23.17 -4.30 -1.86
CA VAL A 112 -23.51 -3.12 -1.07
C VAL A 112 -23.46 -3.37 0.43
N ALA A 113 -23.90 -4.53 0.89
CA ALA A 113 -23.91 -4.89 2.31
C ALA A 113 -22.49 -4.92 2.92
N GLU A 114 -21.47 -5.39 2.18
CA GLU A 114 -20.08 -5.40 2.64
C GLU A 114 -19.52 -3.98 2.75
N LEU A 115 -19.83 -3.14 1.77
CA LEU A 115 -19.40 -1.74 1.74
C LEU A 115 -20.09 -0.89 2.83
N ASP A 116 -21.38 -1.10 3.04
CA ASP A 116 -22.18 -0.43 4.08
C ASP A 116 -21.70 -0.81 5.49
N ALA A 117 -21.45 -2.11 5.72
CA ALA A 117 -20.92 -2.59 6.99
C ALA A 117 -19.57 -1.92 7.32
N GLU A 118 -18.63 -1.87 6.36
CA GLU A 118 -17.35 -1.20 6.57
C GLU A 118 -17.52 0.31 6.77
N LEU A 119 -18.36 0.96 5.99
CA LEU A 119 -18.62 2.40 6.10
C LEU A 119 -19.14 2.74 7.50
N LYS A 120 -20.06 1.97 8.06
CA LYS A 120 -20.58 2.14 9.43
C LYS A 120 -19.47 2.05 10.48
N VAL A 121 -18.54 1.10 10.32
CA VAL A 121 -17.38 0.98 11.22
C VAL A 121 -16.48 2.22 11.13
N LEU A 122 -16.21 2.73 9.92
CA LEU A 122 -15.39 3.93 9.73
C LEU A 122 -16.06 5.18 10.31
N VAL A 123 -17.36 5.32 10.11
CA VAL A 123 -18.16 6.41 10.69
C VAL A 123 -18.09 6.34 12.21
N LYS A 124 -18.27 5.17 12.80
CA LYS A 124 -18.19 4.98 14.26
C LYS A 124 -16.82 5.36 14.81
N ARG A 125 -15.73 4.97 14.14
CA ARG A 125 -14.36 5.39 14.52
C ARG A 125 -14.20 6.91 14.53
N TRP A 126 -14.77 7.60 13.55
CA TRP A 126 -14.78 9.05 13.50
C TRP A 126 -15.57 9.65 14.67
N GLU A 127 -16.78 9.15 14.94
CA GLU A 127 -17.63 9.62 16.05
C GLU A 127 -16.92 9.46 17.40
N ASP A 128 -16.28 8.30 17.62
CA ASP A 128 -15.52 8.02 18.84
C ASP A 128 -14.30 8.95 18.98
N ALA A 129 -13.61 9.24 17.89
CA ALA A 129 -12.50 10.19 17.85
C ALA A 129 -12.98 11.61 18.27
N ILE A 130 -14.08 12.08 17.70
CA ILE A 130 -14.65 13.40 18.05
C ILE A 130 -15.14 13.44 19.51
N ALA A 131 -15.80 12.38 19.97
CA ALA A 131 -16.22 12.29 21.37
C ALA A 131 -15.03 12.36 22.34
N LYS A 132 -13.87 11.79 21.97
CA LYS A 132 -12.64 11.88 22.76
C LYS A 132 -12.10 13.32 22.80
N VAL A 133 -12.11 14.05 21.67
CA VAL A 133 -11.72 15.45 21.61
C VAL A 133 -12.58 16.31 22.56
N GLN A 134 -13.87 16.04 22.63
CA GLN A 134 -14.80 16.83 23.46
C GLN A 134 -14.64 16.59 24.97
N LYS A 135 -14.27 15.36 25.37
CA LYS A 135 -14.13 14.97 26.78
C LYS A 135 -12.89 15.53 27.47
N THR A 136 -11.81 15.73 26.75
CA THR A 136 -10.49 16.08 27.32
C THR A 136 -10.13 17.53 27.00
N GLN A 137 -9.63 18.28 28.00
CA GLN A 137 -9.18 19.67 27.81
C GLN A 137 -7.65 19.76 27.59
N LYS A 138 -6.90 18.72 27.95
CA LYS A 138 -5.43 18.72 27.82
C LYS A 138 -5.02 18.67 26.33
N ARG A 139 -4.09 19.55 25.94
CA ARG A 139 -3.54 19.64 24.58
C ARG A 139 -2.00 19.66 24.62
N PRO A 140 -1.30 19.11 23.65
CA PRO A 140 -1.81 18.27 22.54
C PRO A 140 -2.37 16.93 23.04
N GLN A 141 -3.29 16.32 22.28
CA GLN A 141 -3.94 15.05 22.63
C GLN A 141 -3.94 14.10 21.44
N LEU A 142 -3.58 12.83 21.68
CA LEU A 142 -3.79 11.74 20.74
C LEU A 142 -5.29 11.39 20.70
N VAL A 143 -5.92 11.73 19.58
CA VAL A 143 -7.36 11.56 19.37
C VAL A 143 -7.68 10.15 18.89
N PHE A 144 -6.95 9.70 17.90
CA PHE A 144 -7.10 8.38 17.28
C PHE A 144 -5.73 7.87 16.86
N GLU A 145 -5.51 6.60 17.12
CA GLU A 145 -4.34 5.85 16.65
C GLU A 145 -4.83 4.74 15.73
N GLU A 146 -4.20 4.62 14.58
CA GLU A 146 -4.56 3.55 13.66
C GLU A 146 -4.09 2.20 14.23
N THR A 147 -4.80 1.13 13.86
CA THR A 147 -4.46 -0.25 14.24
C THR A 147 -2.99 -0.57 13.92
N GLY A 148 -2.39 -1.45 14.72
CA GLY A 148 -1.00 -1.85 14.61
C GLY A 148 -0.58 -2.24 13.19
N ARG A 149 0.73 -2.16 12.90
CA ARG A 149 1.30 -2.45 11.56
C ARG A 149 0.88 -3.80 11.00
N ALA A 150 0.76 -4.83 11.85
CA ALA A 150 0.36 -6.17 11.44
C ALA A 150 -1.06 -6.18 10.85
N VAL A 151 -2.02 -5.53 11.52
CA VAL A 151 -3.40 -5.41 11.03
C VAL A 151 -3.47 -4.52 9.78
N ALA A 152 -2.70 -3.44 9.72
CA ALA A 152 -2.64 -2.57 8.54
C ALA A 152 -2.12 -3.33 7.30
N LEU A 153 -1.11 -4.18 7.46
CA LEU A 153 -0.61 -5.05 6.40
C LEU A 153 -1.67 -6.06 5.96
N LEU A 154 -2.34 -6.71 6.89
CA LEU A 154 -3.41 -7.67 6.57
C LEU A 154 -4.59 -7.00 5.87
N ARG A 155 -4.98 -5.80 6.31
CA ARG A 155 -6.01 -5.01 5.63
C ARG A 155 -5.72 -4.86 4.14
N ASP A 156 -4.46 -4.65 3.79
CA ASP A 156 -4.04 -4.37 2.42
C ASP A 156 -3.67 -5.63 1.62
N LEU A 157 -3.17 -6.67 2.26
CA LEU A 157 -2.59 -7.85 1.60
C LEU A 157 -3.43 -9.11 1.72
N PHE A 158 -4.27 -9.23 2.77
CA PHE A 158 -5.03 -10.44 3.02
C PHE A 158 -5.93 -10.83 1.84
N ASN A 159 -5.85 -12.07 1.41
CA ASN A 159 -6.66 -12.64 0.35
C ASN A 159 -6.97 -14.12 0.65
N PRO A 160 -7.85 -14.79 -0.10
CA PRO A 160 -8.23 -16.18 0.14
C PRO A 160 -7.10 -17.22 0.09
N SER A 161 -5.95 -16.89 -0.52
CA SER A 161 -4.81 -17.82 -0.61
C SER A 161 -4.00 -17.96 0.68
N TYR A 162 -4.29 -17.13 1.70
CA TYR A 162 -3.63 -17.26 3.00
C TYR A 162 -4.06 -18.56 3.69
N GLU A 163 -3.09 -19.40 4.04
CA GLU A 163 -3.30 -20.68 4.74
C GLU A 163 -2.89 -20.62 6.21
N ASN A 164 -1.84 -19.86 6.52
CA ASN A 164 -1.34 -19.71 7.88
C ASN A 164 -0.80 -18.29 8.10
N ILE A 165 -1.02 -17.78 9.32
CA ILE A 165 -0.44 -16.53 9.83
C ILE A 165 0.17 -16.86 11.18
N PHE A 166 1.51 -16.89 11.24
CA PHE A 166 2.22 -17.13 12.49
C PHE A 166 2.66 -15.82 13.11
N VAL A 167 2.41 -15.69 14.41
CA VAL A 167 2.76 -14.50 15.21
C VAL A 167 3.46 -14.95 16.48
N ASN A 168 4.59 -14.34 16.83
CA ASN A 168 5.36 -14.70 18.03
C ASN A 168 5.15 -13.75 19.23
N ASP A 169 4.18 -12.86 19.11
CA ASP A 169 3.74 -11.96 20.18
C ASP A 169 2.25 -12.21 20.44
N GLU A 170 1.89 -12.41 21.71
CA GLU A 170 0.55 -12.82 22.09
C GLU A 170 -0.49 -11.72 21.87
N ASP A 171 -0.14 -10.46 22.14
CA ASP A 171 -1.08 -9.34 21.99
C ASP A 171 -1.32 -9.02 20.52
N VAL A 172 -0.24 -9.01 19.72
CA VAL A 172 -0.35 -8.89 18.25
C VAL A 172 -1.14 -10.06 17.67
N MET A 173 -0.97 -11.29 18.19
CA MET A 173 -1.76 -12.44 17.72
C MET A 173 -3.26 -12.26 18.01
N LYS A 174 -3.62 -11.77 19.19
CA LYS A 174 -5.03 -11.49 19.56
C LYS A 174 -5.62 -10.42 18.65
N GLU A 175 -4.87 -9.33 18.39
CA GLU A 175 -5.29 -8.25 17.51
C GLU A 175 -5.49 -8.74 16.06
N VAL A 176 -4.54 -9.49 15.52
CA VAL A 176 -4.59 -10.09 14.18
C VAL A 176 -5.75 -11.07 14.06
N LYS A 177 -5.94 -11.95 15.05
CA LYS A 177 -7.02 -12.93 15.07
C LYS A 177 -8.38 -12.25 15.12
N HIS A 178 -8.52 -11.23 15.95
CA HIS A 178 -9.74 -10.43 16.00
C HIS A 178 -10.06 -9.80 14.65
N TYR A 179 -9.06 -9.18 14.01
CA TYR A 179 -9.24 -8.59 12.70
C TYR A 179 -9.62 -9.59 11.61
N VAL A 180 -8.93 -10.76 11.55
CA VAL A 180 -9.24 -11.83 10.59
C VAL A 180 -10.64 -12.37 10.81
N SER A 181 -11.08 -12.53 12.08
CA SER A 181 -12.44 -12.97 12.43
C SER A 181 -13.53 -12.00 11.92
N LEU A 182 -13.23 -10.71 11.82
CA LEU A 182 -14.15 -9.70 11.28
C LEU A 182 -14.26 -9.75 9.75
N ILE A 183 -13.15 -9.99 9.05
CA ILE A 183 -13.11 -9.91 7.58
C ILE A 183 -13.28 -11.27 6.89
N ALA A 184 -12.97 -12.36 7.56
CA ALA A 184 -13.05 -13.73 7.07
C ALA A 184 -13.25 -14.69 8.26
N PRO A 185 -14.47 -14.79 8.83
CA PRO A 185 -14.73 -15.58 10.03
C PRO A 185 -14.37 -17.07 9.88
N ASP A 186 -14.55 -17.61 8.69
CA ASP A 186 -14.19 -18.98 8.29
C ASP A 186 -12.69 -19.25 8.37
N LYS A 187 -11.86 -18.20 8.29
CA LYS A 187 -10.40 -18.27 8.31
C LYS A 187 -9.76 -17.84 9.64
N ALA A 188 -10.51 -17.58 10.68
CA ALA A 188 -9.96 -17.17 11.98
C ALA A 188 -8.93 -18.17 12.56
N ASN A 189 -9.06 -19.46 12.22
CA ASN A 189 -8.20 -20.54 12.70
C ASN A 189 -6.81 -20.59 12.03
N ILE A 190 -6.57 -19.84 10.95
CA ILE A 190 -5.25 -19.78 10.32
C ILE A 190 -4.26 -18.94 11.13
N VAL A 191 -4.72 -18.09 12.06
CA VAL A 191 -3.87 -17.27 12.94
C VAL A 191 -3.40 -18.11 14.10
N LYS A 192 -2.09 -18.30 14.20
CA LYS A 192 -1.45 -19.20 15.17
C LYS A 192 -0.36 -18.47 15.95
N LEU A 193 -0.32 -18.69 17.27
CA LEU A 193 0.78 -18.26 18.10
C LEU A 193 2.00 -19.15 17.85
N TYR A 194 3.13 -18.55 17.57
CA TYR A 194 4.40 -19.24 17.45
C TYR A 194 5.14 -19.24 18.79
N THR A 195 5.36 -20.41 19.36
CA THR A 195 6.01 -20.60 20.67
C THR A 195 7.32 -21.41 20.58
N GLY A 196 7.86 -21.57 19.36
CA GLY A 196 9.08 -22.33 19.13
C GLY A 196 10.31 -21.66 19.74
N LYS A 197 11.33 -22.48 20.10
CA LYS A 197 12.61 -22.00 20.68
C LYS A 197 13.48 -21.31 19.63
N VAL A 198 13.36 -21.67 18.35
CA VAL A 198 14.09 -21.05 17.25
C VAL A 198 13.37 -19.75 16.87
N PRO A 199 14.11 -18.64 16.57
CA PRO A 199 13.47 -17.42 16.08
C PRO A 199 12.55 -17.71 14.90
N ILE A 200 11.37 -17.07 14.87
CA ILE A 200 10.32 -17.36 13.87
C ILE A 200 10.82 -17.27 12.42
N PHE A 201 11.64 -16.28 12.09
CA PHE A 201 12.19 -16.12 10.74
C PHE A 201 13.19 -17.21 10.37
N ASP A 202 13.96 -17.70 11.35
CA ASP A 202 14.91 -18.80 11.13
C ASP A 202 14.17 -20.11 10.95
N ASN A 203 13.11 -20.35 11.72
CA ASN A 203 12.27 -21.55 11.62
C ASN A 203 11.64 -21.69 10.21
N PHE A 204 11.27 -20.57 9.59
CA PHE A 204 10.70 -20.54 8.23
C PHE A 204 11.73 -20.20 7.14
N ASN A 205 13.04 -20.25 7.43
CA ASN A 205 14.13 -19.90 6.52
C ASN A 205 14.05 -18.47 5.93
N ILE A 206 13.29 -17.57 6.55
CA ILE A 206 13.10 -16.19 6.05
C ILE A 206 14.39 -15.39 6.20
N THR A 207 15.10 -15.52 7.33
CA THR A 207 16.41 -14.84 7.53
C THR A 207 17.40 -15.16 6.41
N LYS A 208 17.48 -16.44 5.99
CA LYS A 208 18.33 -16.85 4.88
C LYS A 208 17.88 -16.24 3.55
N GLN A 209 16.58 -16.20 3.29
CA GLN A 209 16.02 -15.60 2.08
C GLN A 209 16.26 -14.07 2.05
N ILE A 210 16.12 -13.37 3.19
CA ILE A 210 16.42 -11.95 3.28
C ILE A 210 17.90 -11.70 2.96
N LYS A 211 18.82 -12.43 3.61
CA LYS A 211 20.27 -12.27 3.37
C LYS A 211 20.63 -12.51 1.92
N SER A 212 20.12 -13.57 1.29
CA SER A 212 20.37 -13.86 -0.12
C SER A 212 19.66 -12.88 -1.06
N GLY A 213 18.46 -12.45 -0.72
CA GLY A 213 17.64 -11.55 -1.54
C GLY A 213 18.18 -10.13 -1.66
N PHE A 214 19.02 -9.67 -0.71
CA PHE A 214 19.66 -8.34 -0.72
C PHE A 214 21.12 -8.37 -1.19
N GLY A 215 21.61 -9.49 -1.65
CA GLY A 215 22.96 -9.62 -2.24
C GLY A 215 23.10 -8.85 -3.56
N ARG A 216 24.35 -8.43 -3.88
CA ARG A 216 24.66 -7.78 -5.15
C ARG A 216 24.37 -8.70 -6.34
N VAL A 217 24.70 -10.00 -6.20
CA VAL A 217 24.48 -11.03 -7.21
C VAL A 217 23.20 -11.80 -6.89
N VAL A 218 22.33 -11.93 -7.86
CA VAL A 218 21.06 -12.67 -7.77
C VAL A 218 21.03 -13.76 -8.81
N ASN A 219 21.18 -15.00 -8.35
CA ASN A 219 21.05 -16.15 -9.23
C ASN A 219 19.59 -16.44 -9.54
N TYR A 220 19.30 -16.77 -10.78
CA TYR A 220 17.98 -17.20 -11.20
C TYR A 220 18.08 -18.48 -12.06
N LYS A 221 17.35 -18.62 -13.10
CA LYS A 221 17.18 -19.88 -13.84
C LYS A 221 18.48 -20.39 -14.51
N HIS A 222 18.82 -21.65 -14.29
CA HIS A 222 19.91 -22.38 -14.99
C HIS A 222 21.33 -21.74 -14.92
N GLY A 223 21.70 -21.18 -13.78
CA GLY A 223 23.02 -20.60 -13.56
C GLY A 223 23.20 -19.18 -14.11
N ALA A 224 22.19 -18.61 -14.75
CA ALA A 224 22.17 -17.20 -15.07
C ALA A 224 21.98 -16.32 -13.81
N TYR A 225 22.49 -15.11 -13.81
CA TYR A 225 22.44 -14.22 -12.66
C TYR A 225 22.35 -12.75 -13.07
N LEU A 226 21.78 -11.95 -12.18
CA LEU A 226 21.76 -10.49 -12.25
C LEU A 226 22.84 -9.92 -11.31
N ILE A 227 23.48 -8.84 -11.71
CA ILE A 227 24.26 -7.96 -10.83
C ILE A 227 23.47 -6.68 -10.65
N ILE A 228 23.09 -6.36 -9.42
CA ILE A 228 22.31 -5.17 -9.10
C ILE A 228 23.20 -4.20 -8.32
N GLU A 229 23.42 -3.02 -8.89
CA GLU A 229 24.23 -1.96 -8.31
C GLU A 229 23.45 -0.66 -8.12
N HIS A 230 23.81 0.06 -7.08
CA HIS A 230 23.22 1.34 -6.74
C HIS A 230 24.26 2.44 -6.96
N THR A 231 23.91 3.42 -7.77
CA THR A 231 24.68 4.64 -7.93
C THR A 231 23.98 5.79 -7.19
N GLU A 232 24.55 6.99 -7.20
CA GLU A 232 23.94 8.17 -6.58
C GLU A 232 22.57 8.52 -7.19
N ALA A 233 22.40 8.37 -8.50
CA ALA A 233 21.23 8.87 -9.22
C ALA A 233 20.33 7.77 -9.81
N LEU A 234 20.84 6.55 -9.96
CA LEU A 234 20.12 5.46 -10.63
C LEU A 234 20.60 4.09 -10.16
N HIS A 235 19.84 3.07 -10.52
CA HIS A 235 20.20 1.68 -10.31
C HIS A 235 20.57 1.04 -11.64
N VAL A 236 21.61 0.20 -11.64
CA VAL A 236 22.05 -0.52 -12.82
C VAL A 236 21.90 -2.02 -12.56
N VAL A 237 21.40 -2.73 -13.55
CA VAL A 237 21.24 -4.18 -13.52
C VAL A 237 21.90 -4.75 -14.76
N ASP A 238 22.93 -5.59 -14.56
CA ASP A 238 23.63 -6.34 -15.60
C ASP A 238 23.14 -7.78 -15.63
N VAL A 239 22.85 -8.29 -16.81
CA VAL A 239 22.31 -9.64 -17.05
C VAL A 239 23.40 -10.56 -17.57
N ASN A 240 23.65 -11.65 -16.82
CA ASN A 240 24.68 -12.63 -17.17
C ASN A 240 24.08 -14.01 -17.41
N SER A 241 24.49 -14.65 -18.52
CA SER A 241 24.04 -16.00 -18.90
C SER A 241 24.64 -17.13 -18.07
N GLY A 242 25.77 -16.87 -17.38
CA GLY A 242 26.54 -17.90 -16.69
C GLY A 242 27.14 -18.93 -17.64
N ASN A 243 27.52 -20.09 -17.08
CA ASN A 243 28.14 -21.19 -17.83
C ASN A 243 27.06 -22.08 -18.48
N ARG A 244 26.25 -21.54 -19.38
CA ARG A 244 25.25 -22.34 -20.11
C ARG A 244 25.89 -23.06 -21.32
N THR A 245 25.59 -24.35 -21.47
CA THR A 245 25.84 -25.11 -22.71
C THR A 245 24.92 -24.57 -23.82
N ARG A 246 25.49 -24.22 -24.97
CA ARG A 246 24.82 -23.59 -26.13
C ARG A 246 24.02 -24.62 -26.96
N GLU A 247 23.07 -25.33 -26.33
CA GLU A 247 22.30 -26.38 -27.01
C GLU A 247 21.28 -25.85 -28.04
N LYS A 248 20.81 -24.59 -27.92
CA LYS A 248 19.69 -24.06 -28.71
C LYS A 248 20.05 -22.92 -29.68
N GLY A 249 21.31 -22.67 -29.94
CA GLY A 249 21.73 -21.49 -30.71
C GLY A 249 21.83 -20.22 -29.83
N GLN A 250 22.61 -19.23 -30.33
CA GLN A 250 22.98 -18.05 -29.52
C GLN A 250 21.78 -17.15 -29.24
N GLU A 251 20.96 -16.86 -30.26
CA GLU A 251 19.79 -15.98 -30.16
C GLU A 251 18.70 -16.53 -29.22
N ALA A 252 18.30 -17.80 -29.42
CA ALA A 252 17.31 -18.45 -28.57
C ALA A 252 17.77 -18.56 -27.10
N ASN A 253 19.08 -18.71 -26.87
CA ASN A 253 19.62 -18.72 -25.53
C ASN A 253 19.60 -17.30 -24.90
N ALA A 254 19.91 -16.25 -25.66
CA ALA A 254 19.83 -14.88 -25.21
C ALA A 254 18.40 -14.51 -24.82
N LEU A 255 17.40 -14.86 -25.63
CA LEU A 255 15.99 -14.63 -25.33
C LEU A 255 15.55 -15.36 -24.04
N ASP A 256 15.88 -16.67 -23.88
CA ASP A 256 15.48 -17.42 -22.67
C ASP A 256 16.13 -16.84 -21.39
N VAL A 257 17.39 -16.40 -21.47
CA VAL A 257 18.07 -15.73 -20.35
C VAL A 257 17.40 -14.41 -20.02
N ASN A 258 17.14 -13.58 -21.03
CA ASN A 258 16.53 -12.26 -20.85
C ASN A 258 15.10 -12.34 -20.32
N LEU A 259 14.30 -13.29 -20.78
CA LEU A 259 12.94 -13.52 -20.24
C LEU A 259 13.00 -13.95 -18.76
N GLY A 260 13.94 -14.83 -18.40
CA GLY A 260 14.18 -15.20 -17.01
C GLY A 260 14.68 -14.03 -16.17
N ALA A 261 15.54 -13.19 -16.73
CA ALA A 261 16.01 -11.96 -16.11
C ALA A 261 14.85 -10.99 -15.83
N ALA A 262 13.93 -10.80 -16.79
CA ALA A 262 12.75 -9.95 -16.61
C ALA A 262 11.82 -10.45 -15.49
N ASP A 263 11.65 -11.77 -15.35
CA ASP A 263 10.87 -12.38 -14.27
C ASP A 263 11.51 -12.10 -12.91
N GLU A 264 12.82 -12.35 -12.79
CA GLU A 264 13.55 -12.14 -11.54
C GLU A 264 13.72 -10.65 -11.20
N LEU A 265 14.01 -9.80 -12.19
CA LEU A 265 14.12 -8.37 -12.00
C LEU A 265 12.84 -7.78 -11.42
N ALA A 266 11.69 -8.07 -12.00
CA ALA A 266 10.40 -7.60 -11.49
C ALA A 266 10.15 -8.08 -10.04
N ARG A 267 10.62 -9.28 -9.69
CA ARG A 267 10.59 -9.80 -8.32
C ARG A 267 11.52 -9.01 -7.39
N GLN A 268 12.75 -8.73 -7.82
CA GLN A 268 13.75 -8.00 -7.05
C GLN A 268 13.38 -6.54 -6.81
N LEU A 269 12.81 -5.87 -7.80
CA LEU A 269 12.32 -4.49 -7.65
C LEU A 269 11.27 -4.40 -6.54
N ARG A 270 10.32 -5.33 -6.49
CA ARG A 270 9.32 -5.39 -5.42
C ARG A 270 9.89 -5.82 -4.08
N LEU A 271 10.78 -6.83 -4.05
CA LEU A 271 11.36 -7.37 -2.83
C LEU A 271 12.22 -6.34 -2.10
N ARG A 272 13.00 -5.57 -2.86
CA ARG A 272 13.94 -4.57 -2.34
C ARG A 272 13.33 -3.17 -2.23
N ASP A 273 12.09 -2.98 -2.71
CA ASP A 273 11.43 -1.66 -2.82
C ASP A 273 12.31 -0.65 -3.59
N ILE A 274 12.86 -1.09 -4.72
CA ILE A 274 13.74 -0.26 -5.56
C ILE A 274 12.86 0.70 -6.37
N GLY A 275 13.11 2.00 -6.22
CA GLY A 275 12.46 3.07 -6.97
C GLY A 275 13.47 3.97 -7.68
N GLY A 276 12.99 4.92 -8.46
CA GLY A 276 13.83 5.82 -9.24
C GLY A 276 14.10 5.32 -10.65
N ILE A 277 15.24 5.71 -11.23
CA ILE A 277 15.65 5.30 -12.58
C ILE A 277 16.39 3.97 -12.48
N ILE A 278 15.96 2.99 -13.27
CA ILE A 278 16.56 1.65 -13.34
C ILE A 278 16.97 1.40 -14.78
N VAL A 279 18.26 1.21 -15.00
CA VAL A 279 18.83 0.86 -16.30
C VAL A 279 19.19 -0.62 -16.28
N VAL A 280 18.72 -1.35 -17.27
CA VAL A 280 18.95 -2.79 -17.37
C VAL A 280 19.72 -3.08 -18.65
N ASP A 281 20.87 -3.71 -18.49
CA ASP A 281 21.71 -4.17 -19.59
C ASP A 281 21.39 -5.65 -19.86
N PHE A 282 20.50 -5.87 -20.83
CA PHE A 282 20.11 -7.21 -21.28
C PHE A 282 21.12 -7.77 -22.29
N ILE A 283 21.18 -9.08 -22.41
CA ILE A 283 22.00 -9.73 -23.45
C ILE A 283 21.48 -9.33 -24.82
N ASP A 284 22.40 -8.96 -25.73
CA ASP A 284 22.06 -8.53 -27.08
C ASP A 284 21.18 -9.53 -27.82
N MET A 285 20.14 -8.99 -28.48
CA MET A 285 19.22 -9.72 -29.35
C MET A 285 19.08 -9.01 -30.69
N ASN A 286 19.31 -9.73 -31.78
CA ASN A 286 19.24 -9.18 -33.13
C ASN A 286 17.80 -9.06 -33.63
N LEU A 287 16.92 -9.99 -33.27
CA LEU A 287 15.54 -10.02 -33.74
C LEU A 287 14.67 -8.99 -33.00
N ALA A 288 13.97 -8.16 -33.78
CA ALA A 288 13.03 -7.18 -33.21
C ALA A 288 11.86 -7.84 -32.47
N GLU A 289 11.45 -9.03 -32.93
CA GLU A 289 10.40 -9.82 -32.28
C GLU A 289 10.80 -10.24 -30.86
N ASP A 290 12.06 -10.67 -30.66
CA ASP A 290 12.58 -11.09 -29.37
C ASP A 290 12.65 -9.90 -28.38
N ARG A 291 13.07 -8.73 -28.86
CA ARG A 291 13.05 -7.50 -28.05
C ARG A 291 11.62 -7.11 -27.66
N GLN A 292 10.67 -7.24 -28.56
CA GLN A 292 9.26 -7.00 -28.27
C GLN A 292 8.72 -7.99 -27.23
N MET A 293 9.03 -9.28 -27.35
CA MET A 293 8.63 -10.30 -26.38
C MET A 293 9.18 -10.01 -24.98
N LEU A 294 10.44 -9.58 -24.90
CA LEU A 294 11.05 -9.17 -23.63
C LEU A 294 10.34 -7.98 -23.00
N TYR A 295 10.06 -6.95 -23.79
CA TYR A 295 9.32 -5.77 -23.34
C TYR A 295 7.94 -6.13 -22.79
N GLU A 296 7.18 -6.96 -23.53
CA GLU A 296 5.84 -7.41 -23.10
C GLU A 296 5.91 -8.26 -21.83
N ARG A 297 6.93 -9.12 -21.70
CA ARG A 297 7.16 -9.91 -20.50
C ARG A 297 7.41 -9.04 -19.29
N MET A 298 8.27 -8.04 -19.44
CA MET A 298 8.54 -7.07 -18.37
C MET A 298 7.30 -6.30 -17.97
N CYS A 299 6.52 -5.77 -18.93
CA CYS A 299 5.26 -5.09 -18.69
C CYS A 299 4.27 -5.98 -17.94
N LYS A 300 4.12 -7.24 -18.34
CA LYS A 300 3.25 -8.22 -17.68
C LYS A 300 3.65 -8.49 -16.24
N ASN A 301 4.93 -8.64 -15.99
CA ASN A 301 5.46 -8.92 -14.65
C ASN A 301 5.30 -7.74 -13.70
N MET A 302 5.48 -6.53 -14.22
CA MET A 302 5.33 -5.30 -13.44
C MET A 302 3.86 -4.91 -13.17
N GLN A 303 2.87 -5.51 -13.86
CA GLN A 303 1.44 -5.31 -13.51
C GLN A 303 1.11 -5.70 -12.06
N LYS A 304 1.90 -6.61 -11.47
CA LYS A 304 1.75 -7.03 -10.07
C LYS A 304 2.30 -6.01 -9.08
N ASP A 305 3.10 -5.05 -9.54
CA ASP A 305 3.65 -3.99 -8.70
C ASP A 305 2.58 -2.94 -8.40
N ARG A 306 2.54 -2.49 -7.14
CA ARG A 306 1.64 -1.43 -6.69
C ARG A 306 2.20 -0.03 -6.97
N ALA A 307 3.52 0.09 -7.10
CA ALA A 307 4.18 1.35 -7.42
C ALA A 307 3.83 1.80 -8.85
N LYS A 308 3.72 3.12 -9.02
CA LYS A 308 3.59 3.70 -10.37
C LYS A 308 4.92 3.56 -11.09
N HIS A 309 4.91 2.95 -12.25
CA HIS A 309 6.10 2.71 -13.06
C HIS A 309 5.82 3.00 -14.54
N ASN A 310 6.89 3.23 -15.27
CA ASN A 310 6.90 3.32 -16.73
C ASN A 310 8.06 2.50 -17.25
N ILE A 311 7.85 1.72 -18.31
CA ILE A 311 8.86 0.86 -18.94
C ILE A 311 9.06 1.37 -20.35
N LEU A 312 10.31 1.65 -20.70
CA LEU A 312 10.68 2.05 -22.06
C LEU A 312 11.06 0.79 -22.84
N PRO A 313 10.69 0.70 -24.12
CA PRO A 313 11.14 -0.41 -24.98
C PRO A 313 12.64 -0.34 -25.22
N LEU A 314 13.23 -1.48 -25.62
CA LEU A 314 14.62 -1.64 -26.00
C LEU A 314 14.87 -1.10 -27.42
#